data_52ce9bc9bde7e6fddbb2bfee7ac53190
#
_entry.id   52ce9bc9bde7e6fddbb2bfee7ac53190
#
_cell.length_a   1.000
_cell.length_b   1.000
_cell.length_c   1.000
_cell.angle_alpha   90.00
_cell.angle_beta   90.00
_cell.angle_gamma   90.00
#
_symmetry.space_group_name_H-M   'P 1'
#
loop_
_entity.id
_entity.type
_entity.pdbx_description
1 polymer ?
#
loop_
_entity_poly.entity_id
_entity_poly.type
_entity_poly.pdbx_seq_one_letter_code
_entity_poly.pdbx_strand_id
1 'polypeptide(L)'
;MVRLHSFSSVALMVCAFVWSTSLVASRAQACDNCVAQQKAQQQASQGRMQHVGGSMGSGSYEGVGFSSRSADDAIRKCCYWGQRTPVGIGVARGNNGWYATVLYR
;
A
#
# COMPACT_ATOMS: atom_id res chain seq x y z
N MET A 1 10.21 -27.75 -45.68
CA MET A 1 9.49 -28.20 -44.48
C MET A 1 10.09 -27.70 -43.17
N VAL A 2 11.37 -27.50 -43.11
CA VAL A 2 12.04 -26.98 -41.89
C VAL A 2 11.82 -25.49 -41.66
N ARG A 3 11.33 -24.76 -42.63
CA ARG A 3 11.16 -23.28 -42.58
C ARG A 3 9.99 -22.80 -41.76
N LEU A 4 9.06 -23.64 -41.42
CA LEU A 4 7.85 -23.26 -40.70
C LEU A 4 8.06 -23.09 -39.20
N HIS A 5 9.17 -23.59 -38.68
CA HIS A 5 9.42 -23.55 -37.21
C HIS A 5 10.06 -22.28 -36.72
N SER A 6 10.64 -21.45 -37.59
CA SER A 6 11.30 -20.22 -37.15
C SER A 6 10.37 -19.04 -36.98
N PHE A 7 9.16 -19.08 -37.54
CA PHE A 7 8.22 -17.98 -37.42
C PHE A 7 7.46 -17.93 -36.09
N SER A 8 7.30 -19.09 -35.44
CA SER A 8 6.59 -19.16 -34.16
C SER A 8 7.36 -18.52 -33.01
N SER A 9 8.69 -18.52 -33.08
CA SER A 9 9.53 -18.01 -32.01
C SER A 9 9.50 -16.48 -31.92
N VAL A 10 9.34 -15.81 -33.06
CA VAL A 10 9.32 -14.35 -33.12
C VAL A 10 8.02 -13.79 -32.58
N ALA A 11 6.90 -14.46 -32.81
CA ALA A 11 5.58 -14.02 -32.33
C ALA A 11 5.50 -14.11 -30.80
N LEU A 12 6.12 -15.12 -30.20
CA LEU A 12 6.14 -15.29 -28.74
C LEU A 12 6.95 -14.19 -28.02
N MET A 13 8.02 -13.71 -28.63
CA MET A 13 8.85 -12.64 -28.04
C MET A 13 8.13 -11.29 -28.03
N VAL A 14 7.34 -10.98 -29.05
CA VAL A 14 6.59 -9.73 -29.12
C VAL A 14 5.50 -9.66 -28.05
N CYS A 15 4.82 -10.77 -27.76
CA CYS A 15 3.81 -10.81 -26.70
C CYS A 15 4.39 -10.60 -25.32
N ALA A 16 5.58 -11.13 -25.01
CA ALA A 16 6.24 -10.95 -23.74
C ALA A 16 6.65 -9.50 -23.49
N PHE A 17 6.99 -8.75 -24.54
CA PHE A 17 7.41 -7.38 -24.42
C PHE A 17 6.25 -6.43 -24.09
N VAL A 18 5.06 -6.69 -24.64
CA VAL A 18 3.85 -5.88 -24.38
C VAL A 18 3.38 -6.02 -22.93
N TRP A 19 3.57 -7.17 -22.32
CA TRP A 19 3.19 -7.40 -20.93
C TRP A 19 4.04 -6.60 -19.94
N SER A 20 5.32 -6.42 -20.21
CA SER A 20 6.21 -5.69 -19.30
C SER A 20 5.88 -4.20 -19.23
N THR A 21 5.41 -3.60 -20.31
CA THR A 21 5.06 -2.18 -20.34
C THR A 21 3.77 -1.85 -19.61
N SER A 22 2.79 -2.76 -19.59
CA SER A 22 1.53 -2.54 -18.87
C SER A 22 1.68 -2.56 -17.35
N LEU A 23 2.61 -3.35 -16.82
CA LEU A 23 2.85 -3.45 -15.37
C LEU A 23 3.50 -2.20 -14.79
N VAL A 24 4.31 -1.48 -15.56
CA VAL A 24 4.97 -0.25 -15.10
C VAL A 24 3.99 0.93 -15.00
N ALA A 25 3.03 1.02 -15.91
CA ALA A 25 2.04 2.10 -15.93
C ALA A 25 1.09 2.07 -14.72
N SER A 26 0.76 0.89 -14.18
CA SER A 26 -0.18 0.76 -13.06
C SER A 26 0.40 1.13 -11.70
N ARG A 27 1.72 1.31 -11.59
CA ARG A 27 2.38 1.70 -10.34
C ARG A 27 2.42 3.21 -10.11
N ALA A 28 2.07 4.02 -11.10
CA ALA A 28 2.20 5.47 -11.04
C ALA A 28 1.10 6.17 -10.25
N GLN A 29 0.04 5.45 -9.84
CA GLN A 29 -1.13 6.04 -9.20
C GLN A 29 -1.42 5.36 -7.86
N ALA A 30 -0.73 5.80 -6.81
CA ALA A 30 -1.02 5.38 -5.45
C ALA A 30 -2.08 6.30 -4.84
N CYS A 31 -3.17 5.74 -4.33
CA CYS A 31 -4.20 6.49 -3.62
C CYS A 31 -3.79 6.73 -2.16
N ASP A 32 -4.39 7.72 -1.49
CA ASP A 32 -4.08 8.03 -0.10
C ASP A 32 -4.36 6.84 0.83
N ASN A 33 -5.48 6.15 0.62
CA ASN A 33 -5.78 4.92 1.36
C ASN A 33 -4.74 3.82 1.08
N CYS A 34 -4.26 3.73 -0.16
CA CYS A 34 -3.24 2.77 -0.53
C CYS A 34 -1.92 3.04 0.21
N VAL A 35 -1.53 4.29 0.30
CA VAL A 35 -0.33 4.71 1.04
C VAL A 35 -0.49 4.39 2.52
N ALA A 36 -1.61 4.76 3.13
CA ALA A 36 -1.89 4.48 4.53
C ALA A 36 -1.91 2.98 4.81
N GLN A 37 -2.50 2.19 3.93
CA GLN A 37 -2.58 0.74 4.06
C GLN A 37 -1.20 0.08 4.01
N GLN A 38 -0.34 0.50 3.10
CA GLN A 38 1.04 -0.01 3.03
C GLN A 38 1.81 0.27 4.32
N LYS A 39 1.65 1.45 4.88
CA LYS A 39 2.29 1.82 6.14
C LYS A 39 1.77 0.98 7.30
N ALA A 40 0.46 0.77 7.38
CA ALA A 40 -0.14 -0.09 8.40
C ALA A 40 0.35 -1.53 8.28
N GLN A 41 0.44 -2.07 7.07
CA GLN A 41 0.97 -3.41 6.82
C GLN A 41 2.43 -3.54 7.23
N GLN A 42 3.23 -2.52 6.99
CA GLN A 42 4.63 -2.51 7.39
C GLN A 42 4.79 -2.50 8.90
N GLN A 43 3.98 -1.70 9.62
CA GLN A 43 3.94 -1.73 11.08
C GLN A 43 3.54 -3.12 11.60
N ALA A 44 2.49 -3.70 11.02
CA ALA A 44 1.99 -5.01 11.44
C ALA A 44 3.04 -6.11 11.23
N SER A 45 3.76 -6.08 10.12
CA SER A 45 4.81 -7.06 9.82
C SER A 45 6.00 -6.95 10.79
N GLN A 46 6.27 -5.75 11.27
CA GLN A 46 7.35 -5.49 12.23
C GLN A 46 6.90 -5.65 13.69
N GLY A 47 5.59 -5.72 13.91
CA GLY A 47 5.02 -5.80 15.27
C GLY A 47 5.23 -4.54 16.09
N ARG A 48 5.30 -3.38 15.45
CA ARG A 48 5.62 -2.10 16.13
C ARG A 48 4.75 -0.98 15.61
N MET A 49 4.16 -0.24 16.54
CA MET A 49 3.48 1.02 16.23
C MET A 49 4.53 2.11 16.05
N GLN A 50 4.73 2.55 14.80
CA GLN A 50 5.74 3.54 14.47
C GLN A 50 5.44 4.22 13.13
N HIS A 51 5.99 5.40 12.95
CA HIS A 51 6.02 6.04 11.64
C HIS A 51 7.07 5.34 10.76
N VAL A 52 6.65 4.84 9.62
CA VAL A 52 7.56 4.07 8.74
C VAL A 52 8.21 4.93 7.66
N GLY A 53 7.91 6.23 7.64
CA GLY A 53 8.48 7.15 6.64
C GLY A 53 7.85 7.01 5.27
N GLY A 54 8.47 7.63 4.27
CA GLY A 54 8.00 7.61 2.90
C GLY A 54 6.89 8.61 2.62
N SER A 55 6.16 8.38 1.53
CA SER A 55 5.09 9.27 1.07
C SER A 55 3.97 9.37 2.09
N MET A 56 3.38 10.55 2.19
CA MET A 56 2.12 10.77 2.91
C MET A 56 0.94 10.99 1.94
N GLY A 57 1.10 10.62 0.66
CA GLY A 57 0.07 10.90 -0.33
C GLY A 57 -0.21 12.39 -0.43
N SER A 58 -1.48 12.77 -0.40
CA SER A 58 -1.87 14.19 -0.35
C SER A 58 -1.91 14.76 1.07
N GLY A 59 -1.58 13.95 2.08
CA GLY A 59 -1.60 14.36 3.48
C GLY A 59 -0.39 15.18 3.87
N SER A 60 -0.55 15.92 4.96
CA SER A 60 0.53 16.71 5.57
C SER A 60 0.89 16.22 6.97
N TYR A 61 0.05 15.39 7.56
CA TYR A 61 0.24 14.83 8.90
C TYR A 61 -0.05 13.34 8.88
N GLU A 62 0.63 12.61 9.75
CA GLU A 62 0.44 11.17 9.88
C GLU A 62 0.24 10.81 11.34
N GLY A 63 -0.82 10.06 11.61
CA GLY A 63 -1.05 9.44 12.90
C GLY A 63 -0.88 7.93 12.81
N VAL A 64 -0.36 7.32 13.86
CA VAL A 64 -0.25 5.88 13.98
C VAL A 64 -0.96 5.42 15.25
N GLY A 65 -1.55 4.23 15.21
CA GLY A 65 -2.28 3.69 16.33
C GLY A 65 -2.18 2.18 16.39
N PHE A 66 -2.39 1.66 17.60
CA PHE A 66 -2.38 0.21 17.85
C PHE A 66 -3.55 -0.15 18.76
N SER A 67 -4.14 -1.30 18.52
CA SER A 67 -5.13 -1.88 19.44
C SER A 67 -5.07 -3.40 19.38
N SER A 68 -5.14 -4.02 20.56
CA SER A 68 -5.33 -5.47 20.67
C SER A 68 -6.80 -5.87 20.52
N ARG A 69 -7.72 -4.90 20.42
CA ARG A 69 -9.18 -5.13 20.49
C ARG A 69 -9.83 -5.17 19.13
N SER A 70 -9.58 -4.16 18.28
CA SER A 70 -10.25 -4.06 16.98
C SER A 70 -9.51 -3.09 16.05
N ALA A 71 -9.80 -3.22 14.75
CA ALA A 71 -9.31 -2.31 13.73
C ALA A 71 -9.80 -0.88 13.97
N ASP A 72 -11.09 -0.71 14.26
CA ASP A 72 -11.67 0.62 14.53
C ASP A 72 -11.04 1.29 15.74
N ASP A 73 -10.76 0.53 16.78
CA ASP A 73 -10.11 1.07 17.98
C ASP A 73 -8.69 1.55 17.67
N ALA A 74 -7.94 0.80 16.84
CA ALA A 74 -6.60 1.21 16.40
C ALA A 74 -6.65 2.52 15.61
N ILE A 75 -7.61 2.66 14.71
CA ILE A 75 -7.79 3.88 13.91
C ILE A 75 -8.08 5.08 14.81
N ARG A 76 -9.00 4.91 15.76
CA ARG A 76 -9.39 6.01 16.66
C ARG A 76 -8.30 6.39 17.65
N LYS A 77 -7.33 5.54 17.88
CA LYS A 77 -6.16 5.84 18.72
C LYS A 77 -5.05 6.55 17.98
N CYS A 78 -5.15 6.72 16.66
CA CYS A 78 -4.16 7.47 15.91
C CYS A 78 -4.10 8.91 16.38
N CYS A 79 -2.88 9.48 16.43
CA CYS A 79 -2.69 10.88 16.72
C CYS A 79 -3.54 11.73 15.78
N TYR A 80 -4.04 12.85 16.26
CA TYR A 80 -4.89 13.80 15.52
C TYR A 80 -6.29 13.28 15.17
N TRP A 81 -6.67 12.08 15.58
CA TRP A 81 -8.02 11.60 15.32
C TRP A 81 -9.07 12.51 15.99
N GLY A 82 -10.02 12.98 15.20
CA GLY A 82 -11.02 13.94 15.65
C GLY A 82 -10.55 15.39 15.64
N GLN A 83 -9.27 15.64 15.35
CA GLN A 83 -8.70 17.00 15.34
C GLN A 83 -8.39 17.50 13.94
N ARG A 84 -8.04 16.59 13.03
CA ARG A 84 -7.68 16.91 11.65
C ARG A 84 -8.50 16.06 10.69
N THR A 85 -8.59 16.50 9.44
CA THR A 85 -9.38 15.81 8.42
C THR A 85 -8.59 14.65 7.83
N PRO A 86 -9.06 13.39 7.98
CA PRO A 86 -8.41 12.25 7.33
C PRO A 86 -8.54 12.33 5.81
N VAL A 87 -7.45 12.01 5.12
CA VAL A 87 -7.44 11.85 3.65
C VAL A 87 -7.13 10.41 3.26
N GLY A 88 -6.49 9.64 4.13
CA GLY A 88 -6.21 8.23 3.89
C GLY A 88 -6.18 7.46 5.20
N ILE A 89 -6.81 6.29 5.20
CA ILE A 89 -6.88 5.42 6.37
C ILE A 89 -6.44 4.01 5.95
N GLY A 90 -5.54 3.44 6.72
CA GLY A 90 -5.10 2.06 6.55
C GLY A 90 -5.03 1.34 7.89
N VAL A 91 -5.34 0.06 7.90
CA VAL A 91 -5.26 -0.78 9.08
C VAL A 91 -4.88 -2.20 8.68
N ALA A 92 -4.01 -2.83 9.46
CA ALA A 92 -3.57 -4.18 9.20
C ALA A 92 -3.44 -4.96 10.50
N ARG A 93 -3.72 -6.25 10.44
CA ARG A 93 -3.59 -7.13 11.59
C ARG A 93 -2.18 -7.73 11.64
N GLY A 94 -1.52 -7.56 12.79
CA GLY A 94 -0.27 -8.23 13.13
C GLY A 94 -0.51 -9.36 14.13
N ASN A 95 0.57 -9.97 14.62
CA ASN A 95 0.48 -11.10 15.55
C ASN A 95 -0.14 -10.72 16.90
N ASN A 96 0.03 -9.49 17.33
CA ASN A 96 -0.38 -9.02 18.65
C ASN A 96 -1.56 -8.05 18.64
N GLY A 97 -2.08 -7.70 17.47
CA GLY A 97 -3.22 -6.79 17.36
C GLY A 97 -3.26 -6.04 16.04
N TRP A 98 -3.95 -4.93 16.05
CA TRP A 98 -4.23 -4.11 14.89
C TRP A 98 -3.35 -2.87 14.87
N TYR A 99 -2.80 -2.58 13.71
CA TYR A 99 -1.95 -1.41 13.46
C TYR A 99 -2.64 -0.50 12.46
N ALA A 100 -2.71 0.78 12.78
CA ALA A 100 -3.38 1.75 11.91
C ALA A 100 -2.45 2.89 11.56
N THR A 101 -2.65 3.43 10.37
CA THR A 101 -2.06 4.68 9.91
C THR A 101 -3.15 5.55 9.34
N VAL A 102 -3.23 6.79 9.76
CA VAL A 102 -4.15 7.78 9.21
C VAL A 102 -3.34 8.97 8.69
N LEU A 103 -3.57 9.31 7.44
CA LEU A 103 -3.00 10.49 6.81
C LEU A 103 -4.03 11.61 6.88
N TYR A 104 -3.59 12.80 7.26
CA TYR A 104 -4.46 13.95 7.47
C TYR A 104 -4.01 15.15 6.63
N ARG A 105 -4.95 15.97 6.33
CA ARG A 105 -4.72 17.27 5.71
C ARG A 105 -4.73 18.36 6.77
#